data_5b76418c31e425d9686d1b49c429f097
#
_entry.id   5b76418c31e425d9686d1b49c429f097
#
_cell.length_a   1.000
_cell.length_b   1.000
_cell.length_c   1.000
_cell.angle_alpha   90.00
_cell.angle_beta   90.00
_cell.angle_gamma   90.00
#
_symmetry.space_group_name_H-M   'P 1'
#
loop_
_entity.id
_entity.type
_entity.pdbx_description
1 polymer ?
#
loop_
_entity_poly.entity_id
_entity_poly.type
_entity_poly.pdbx_seq_one_letter_code
_entity_poly.pdbx_strand_id
1 'polypeptide(L)'
;NVTMMLFQILLRLPILFIGSVILAIVTMPSLWWIIFLLIVLIAGLTAVMMGMMGPRFKKFQTLLDKINAIAKENLRGVRVVKSFVREEEQFYKFSQVSDELLSENLYIGYAFSIIEPLMMLVGYSSVYLAIWTLSGMIQAEPGLVSSIASFIGYLSQIIFTIIMVGFLGNGVTRGIISIRRIKEV
;
A
#
# COMPACT_ATOMS: atom_id res chain seq x y z
N ASN A 1 14.61 0.07 18.58
CA ASN A 1 14.95 0.65 17.27
C ASN A 1 13.79 0.65 16.25
N VAL A 2 12.93 -0.38 16.21
CA VAL A 2 11.77 -0.42 15.28
C VAL A 2 10.74 0.67 15.61
N THR A 3 10.49 0.93 16.88
CA THR A 3 9.57 2.00 17.34
C THR A 3 10.04 3.39 16.94
N MET A 4 11.35 3.68 17.05
CA MET A 4 11.93 4.94 16.58
C MET A 4 11.78 5.11 15.07
N MET A 5 12.02 4.04 14.32
CA MET A 5 11.87 4.04 12.86
C MET A 5 10.42 4.28 12.41
N LEU A 6 9.46 3.61 13.05
CA LEU A 6 8.04 3.84 12.79
C LEU A 6 7.59 5.26 13.14
N PHE A 7 8.06 5.80 14.26
CA PHE A 7 7.74 7.15 14.68
C PHE A 7 8.31 8.22 13.72
N GLN A 8 9.57 8.04 13.29
CA GLN A 8 10.19 8.91 12.29
C GLN A 8 9.43 8.88 10.96
N ILE A 9 9.03 7.71 10.49
CA ILE A 9 8.28 7.56 9.23
C ILE A 9 6.90 8.22 9.35
N LEU A 10 6.17 7.96 10.45
CA LEU A 10 4.82 8.51 10.68
C LEU A 10 4.80 10.04 10.76
N LEU A 11 5.83 10.68 11.31
CA LEU A 11 5.93 12.14 11.34
C LEU A 11 6.47 12.71 10.04
N ARG A 12 7.46 12.04 9.45
CA ARG A 12 8.14 12.55 8.25
C ARG A 12 7.23 12.54 7.02
N LEU A 13 6.43 11.50 6.82
CA LEU A 13 5.61 11.37 5.61
C LEU A 13 4.55 12.49 5.47
N PRO A 14 3.74 12.82 6.50
CA PRO A 14 2.78 13.93 6.39
C PRO A 14 3.46 15.27 6.13
N ILE A 15 4.61 15.52 6.80
CA ILE A 15 5.37 16.76 6.63
C ILE A 15 5.90 16.87 5.20
N LEU A 16 6.49 15.79 4.68
CA LEU A 16 7.00 15.76 3.30
C LEU A 16 5.87 15.92 2.28
N PHE A 17 4.72 15.27 2.50
CA PHE A 17 3.57 15.38 1.61
C PHE A 17 3.04 16.81 1.55
N ILE A 18 2.70 17.38 2.72
CA ILE A 18 2.15 18.74 2.80
C ILE A 18 3.18 19.77 2.29
N GLY A 19 4.44 19.64 2.70
CA GLY A 19 5.53 20.50 2.25
C GLY A 19 5.73 20.45 0.74
N SER A 20 5.74 19.25 0.14
CA SER A 20 5.89 19.09 -1.32
C SER A 20 4.71 19.69 -2.08
N VAL A 21 3.46 19.53 -1.59
CA VAL A 21 2.27 20.12 -2.21
C VAL A 21 2.35 21.66 -2.16
N ILE A 22 2.67 22.23 -0.99
CA ILE A 22 2.79 23.69 -0.84
C ILE A 22 3.89 24.23 -1.74
N LEU A 23 5.10 23.62 -1.71
CA LEU A 23 6.22 24.06 -2.50
C LEU A 23 5.96 23.92 -4.01
N ALA A 24 5.29 22.85 -4.44
CA ALA A 24 4.91 22.69 -5.84
C ALA A 24 3.96 23.81 -6.31
N ILE A 25 2.94 24.15 -5.50
CA ILE A 25 2.00 25.23 -5.81
C ILE A 25 2.71 26.61 -5.83
N VAL A 26 3.59 26.86 -4.86
CA VAL A 26 4.34 28.13 -4.80
C VAL A 26 5.30 28.29 -5.96
N THR A 27 5.98 27.19 -6.38
CA THR A 27 6.95 27.20 -7.47
C THR A 27 6.28 27.42 -8.83
N MET A 28 5.13 26.77 -9.06
CA MET A 28 4.38 26.84 -10.33
C MET A 28 2.87 26.95 -10.06
N PRO A 29 2.36 28.14 -9.71
CA PRO A 29 0.93 28.32 -9.39
C PRO A 29 0.00 27.94 -10.54
N SER A 30 0.41 28.10 -11.80
CA SER A 30 -0.38 27.76 -12.97
C SER A 30 -0.65 26.26 -13.14
N LEU A 31 0.13 25.41 -12.48
CA LEU A 31 0.05 23.94 -12.60
C LEU A 31 -0.64 23.26 -11.40
N TRP A 32 -1.30 24.00 -10.51
CA TRP A 32 -1.99 23.45 -9.34
C TRP A 32 -2.98 22.32 -9.69
N TRP A 33 -3.61 22.42 -10.87
CA TRP A 33 -4.58 21.44 -11.34
C TRP A 33 -3.96 20.06 -11.63
N ILE A 34 -2.67 20.02 -12.02
CA ILE A 34 -1.94 18.74 -12.22
C ILE A 34 -1.74 18.04 -10.88
N ILE A 35 -1.39 18.80 -9.84
CA ILE A 35 -1.23 18.27 -8.48
C ILE A 35 -2.58 17.74 -7.97
N PHE A 36 -3.66 18.51 -8.18
CA PHE A 36 -5.01 18.10 -7.81
C PHE A 36 -5.42 16.81 -8.54
N LEU A 37 -5.23 16.76 -9.87
CA LEU A 37 -5.53 15.60 -10.70
C LEU A 37 -4.74 14.37 -10.21
N LEU A 38 -3.45 14.51 -9.96
CA LEU A 38 -2.57 13.46 -9.44
C LEU A 38 -3.13 12.89 -8.13
N ILE A 39 -3.44 13.75 -7.17
CA ILE A 39 -3.95 13.34 -5.85
C ILE A 39 -5.28 12.62 -5.99
N VAL A 40 -6.22 13.15 -6.79
CA VAL A 40 -7.54 12.55 -7.01
C VAL A 40 -7.43 11.18 -7.68
N LEU A 41 -6.58 11.04 -8.71
CA LEU A 41 -6.39 9.76 -9.39
C LEU A 41 -5.78 8.71 -8.48
N ILE A 42 -4.73 9.07 -7.73
CA ILE A 42 -4.09 8.10 -6.81
C ILE A 42 -5.02 7.77 -5.64
N ALA A 43 -5.73 8.76 -5.08
CA ALA A 43 -6.70 8.51 -4.02
C ALA A 43 -7.85 7.61 -4.50
N GLY A 44 -8.37 7.85 -5.71
CA GLY A 44 -9.38 7.01 -6.35
C GLY A 44 -8.89 5.58 -6.56
N LEU A 45 -7.69 5.41 -7.12
CA LEU A 45 -7.07 4.10 -7.34
C LEU A 45 -6.88 3.35 -6.01
N THR A 46 -6.41 4.05 -4.98
CA THR A 46 -6.25 3.48 -3.63
C THR A 46 -7.59 3.09 -3.01
N ALA A 47 -8.62 3.93 -3.14
CA ALA A 47 -9.97 3.64 -2.62
C ALA A 47 -10.58 2.40 -3.28
N VAL A 48 -10.47 2.29 -4.60
CA VAL A 48 -10.91 1.10 -5.36
C VAL A 48 -10.17 -0.15 -4.88
N MET A 49 -8.85 -0.06 -4.76
CA MET A 49 -8.01 -1.15 -4.28
C MET A 49 -8.42 -1.60 -2.87
N MET A 50 -8.61 -0.67 -1.93
CA MET A 50 -9.02 -0.99 -0.57
C MET A 50 -10.41 -1.64 -0.53
N GLY A 51 -11.35 -1.16 -1.34
CA GLY A 51 -12.68 -1.76 -1.45
C GLY A 51 -12.65 -3.20 -1.95
N MET A 52 -11.82 -3.49 -2.94
CA MET A 52 -11.66 -4.85 -3.49
C MET A 52 -10.89 -5.79 -2.57
N MET A 53 -9.85 -5.29 -1.90
CA MET A 53 -8.95 -6.10 -1.08
C MET A 53 -9.47 -6.35 0.33
N GLY A 54 -10.27 -5.45 0.90
CA GLY A 54 -10.77 -5.59 2.26
C GLY A 54 -11.45 -6.94 2.55
N PRO A 55 -12.44 -7.37 1.75
CA PRO A 55 -13.09 -8.67 1.90
C PRO A 55 -12.12 -9.84 1.72
N ARG A 56 -11.17 -9.75 0.79
CA ARG A 56 -10.17 -10.77 0.50
C ARG A 56 -9.19 -10.96 1.65
N PHE A 57 -8.70 -9.88 2.24
CA PHE A 57 -7.88 -9.94 3.45
C PHE A 57 -8.61 -10.58 4.62
N LYS A 58 -9.89 -10.27 4.81
CA LYS A 58 -10.70 -10.88 5.86
C LYS A 58 -10.83 -12.39 5.64
N LYS A 59 -11.10 -12.83 4.40
CA LYS A 59 -11.19 -14.24 4.04
C LYS A 59 -9.85 -14.95 4.25
N PHE A 60 -8.75 -14.33 3.81
CA PHE A 60 -7.39 -14.83 4.03
C PHE A 60 -7.10 -15.07 5.52
N GLN A 61 -7.42 -14.10 6.40
CA GLN A 61 -7.25 -14.26 7.85
C GLN A 61 -8.09 -15.42 8.40
N THR A 62 -9.35 -15.54 7.97
CA THR A 62 -10.22 -16.65 8.41
C THR A 62 -9.67 -18.01 8.01
N LEU A 63 -9.12 -18.12 6.79
CA LEU A 63 -8.49 -19.36 6.30
C LEU A 63 -7.19 -19.67 7.06
N LEU A 64 -6.40 -18.65 7.37
CA LEU A 64 -5.20 -18.80 8.19
C LEU A 64 -5.52 -19.31 9.59
N ASP A 65 -6.60 -18.80 10.20
CA ASP A 65 -7.08 -19.29 11.51
C ASP A 65 -7.54 -20.74 11.43
N LYS A 66 -8.25 -21.13 10.35
CA LYS A 66 -8.65 -22.53 10.10
C LYS A 66 -7.46 -23.47 9.97
N ILE A 67 -6.44 -23.10 9.19
CA ILE A 67 -5.19 -23.89 9.06
C ILE A 67 -4.53 -24.09 10.42
N ASN A 68 -4.41 -23.02 11.20
CA ASN A 68 -3.83 -23.09 12.53
C ASN A 68 -4.65 -24.00 13.48
N ALA A 69 -5.98 -23.96 13.37
CA ALA A 69 -6.85 -24.83 14.17
C ALA A 69 -6.67 -26.30 13.79
N ILE A 70 -6.70 -26.64 12.47
CA ILE A 70 -6.49 -28.01 11.97
C ILE A 70 -5.10 -28.52 12.39
N ALA A 71 -4.06 -27.70 12.26
CA ALA A 71 -2.71 -28.07 12.66
C ALA A 71 -2.62 -28.38 14.16
N LYS A 72 -3.23 -27.54 15.03
CA LYS A 72 -3.29 -27.77 16.46
C LYS A 72 -4.07 -29.04 16.83
N GLU A 73 -5.20 -29.28 16.16
CA GLU A 73 -6.02 -30.48 16.35
C GLU A 73 -5.23 -31.72 15.96
N ASN A 74 -4.57 -31.73 14.82
CA ASN A 74 -3.74 -32.84 14.34
C ASN A 74 -2.56 -33.12 15.28
N LEU A 75 -1.91 -32.10 15.82
CA LEU A 75 -0.80 -32.26 16.76
C LEU A 75 -1.28 -32.82 18.11
N ARG A 76 -2.44 -32.40 18.58
CA ARG A 76 -3.02 -32.94 19.84
C ARG A 76 -3.56 -34.35 19.70
N GLY A 77 -4.17 -34.64 18.55
CA GLY A 77 -4.82 -35.92 18.24
C GLY A 77 -3.94 -36.94 17.51
N VAL A 78 -2.63 -36.68 17.34
CA VAL A 78 -1.74 -37.50 16.50
C VAL A 78 -1.76 -39.01 16.84
N ARG A 79 -1.87 -39.35 18.11
CA ARG A 79 -1.98 -40.78 18.56
C ARG A 79 -3.29 -41.41 18.10
N VAL A 80 -4.41 -40.66 18.19
CA VAL A 80 -5.74 -41.10 17.76
C VAL A 80 -5.80 -41.23 16.23
N VAL A 81 -5.32 -40.25 15.51
CA VAL A 81 -5.27 -40.28 14.05
C VAL A 81 -4.48 -41.47 13.53
N LYS A 82 -3.31 -41.77 14.15
CA LYS A 82 -2.50 -42.93 13.80
C LYS A 82 -3.15 -44.26 14.17
N SER A 83 -3.80 -44.37 15.33
CA SER A 83 -4.43 -45.62 15.74
C SER A 83 -5.67 -45.99 14.89
N PHE A 84 -6.34 -44.99 14.28
CA PHE A 84 -7.49 -45.19 13.39
C PHE A 84 -7.14 -45.08 11.90
N VAL A 85 -5.86 -44.91 11.51
CA VAL A 85 -5.36 -44.82 10.13
C VAL A 85 -6.10 -43.72 9.34
N ARG A 86 -6.34 -42.55 9.96
CA ARG A 86 -7.06 -41.41 9.34
C ARG A 86 -6.14 -40.30 8.87
N GLU A 87 -4.86 -40.58 8.60
CA GLU A 87 -3.91 -39.62 8.13
C GLU A 87 -4.32 -38.99 6.78
N GLU A 88 -4.84 -39.80 5.87
CA GLU A 88 -5.27 -39.29 4.54
C GLU A 88 -6.48 -38.33 4.65
N GLU A 89 -7.43 -38.63 5.54
CA GLU A 89 -8.59 -37.75 5.75
C GLU A 89 -8.16 -36.39 6.32
N GLN A 90 -7.24 -36.40 7.28
CA GLN A 90 -6.70 -35.17 7.87
C GLN A 90 -5.83 -34.40 6.89
N PHE A 91 -5.03 -35.09 6.09
CA PHE A 91 -4.26 -34.46 5.01
C PHE A 91 -5.16 -33.82 3.98
N TYR A 92 -6.22 -34.48 3.56
CA TYR A 92 -7.18 -33.92 2.61
C TYR A 92 -7.87 -32.65 3.13
N LYS A 93 -8.34 -32.66 4.40
CA LYS A 93 -8.91 -31.47 5.04
C LYS A 93 -7.92 -30.30 5.10
N PHE A 94 -6.66 -30.58 5.45
CA PHE A 94 -5.61 -29.57 5.50
C PHE A 94 -5.33 -29.04 4.09
N SER A 95 -5.20 -29.92 3.10
CA SER A 95 -4.91 -29.54 1.70
C SER A 95 -6.01 -28.64 1.14
N GLN A 96 -7.29 -28.96 1.34
CA GLN A 96 -8.39 -28.11 0.85
C GLN A 96 -8.30 -26.68 1.39
N VAL A 97 -8.10 -26.51 2.69
CA VAL A 97 -8.01 -25.17 3.29
C VAL A 97 -6.72 -24.46 2.85
N SER A 98 -5.64 -25.22 2.66
CA SER A 98 -4.37 -24.69 2.16
C SER A 98 -4.50 -24.18 0.71
N ASP A 99 -5.20 -24.91 -0.14
CA ASP A 99 -5.42 -24.52 -1.53
C ASP A 99 -6.31 -23.28 -1.64
N GLU A 100 -7.36 -23.18 -0.78
CA GLU A 100 -8.15 -21.96 -0.69
C GLU A 100 -7.31 -20.76 -0.19
N LEU A 101 -6.47 -20.96 0.80
CA LEU A 101 -5.57 -19.94 1.33
C LEU A 101 -4.58 -19.47 0.25
N LEU A 102 -4.01 -20.42 -0.49
CA LEU A 102 -3.10 -20.13 -1.60
C LEU A 102 -3.82 -19.30 -2.68
N SER A 103 -5.04 -19.65 -3.05
CA SER A 103 -5.83 -18.92 -4.03
C SER A 103 -6.08 -17.47 -3.62
N GLU A 104 -6.49 -17.24 -2.36
CA GLU A 104 -6.68 -15.87 -1.86
C GLU A 104 -5.35 -15.10 -1.76
N ASN A 105 -4.26 -15.75 -1.38
CA ASN A 105 -2.93 -15.14 -1.33
C ASN A 105 -2.44 -14.74 -2.71
N LEU A 106 -2.62 -15.60 -3.72
CA LEU A 106 -2.27 -15.29 -5.11
C LEU A 106 -3.10 -14.12 -5.65
N TYR A 107 -4.41 -14.09 -5.37
CA TYR A 107 -5.26 -12.98 -5.77
C TYR A 107 -4.77 -11.64 -5.18
N ILE A 108 -4.47 -11.63 -3.88
CA ILE A 108 -3.92 -10.46 -3.20
C ILE A 108 -2.57 -10.07 -3.83
N GLY A 109 -1.69 -11.05 -4.07
CA GLY A 109 -0.39 -10.83 -4.69
C GLY A 109 -0.48 -10.21 -6.08
N TYR A 110 -1.35 -10.75 -6.95
CA TYR A 110 -1.58 -10.20 -8.28
C TYR A 110 -2.14 -8.78 -8.24
N ALA A 111 -3.09 -8.51 -7.33
CA ALA A 111 -3.63 -7.17 -7.18
C ALA A 111 -2.56 -6.16 -6.79
N PHE A 112 -1.67 -6.49 -5.85
CA PHE A 112 -0.53 -5.63 -5.49
C PHE A 112 0.47 -5.47 -6.63
N SER A 113 0.73 -6.52 -7.40
CA SER A 113 1.64 -6.46 -8.55
C SER A 113 1.14 -5.54 -9.68
N ILE A 114 -0.17 -5.33 -9.78
CA ILE A 114 -0.77 -4.43 -10.79
C ILE A 114 -0.86 -2.99 -10.29
N ILE A 115 -1.18 -2.78 -9.00
CA ILE A 115 -1.43 -1.45 -8.46
C ILE A 115 -0.17 -0.56 -8.48
N GLU A 116 1.00 -1.13 -8.20
CA GLU A 116 2.25 -0.38 -8.16
C GLU A 116 2.61 0.21 -9.54
N PRO A 117 2.64 -0.56 -10.65
CA PRO A 117 2.83 -0.01 -11.99
C PRO A 117 1.75 1.01 -12.38
N LEU A 118 0.49 0.81 -11.98
CA LEU A 118 -0.58 1.78 -12.25
C LEU A 118 -0.35 3.10 -11.52
N MET A 119 0.06 3.07 -10.25
CA MET A 119 0.41 4.29 -9.52
C MET A 119 1.59 5.03 -10.15
N MET A 120 2.62 4.30 -10.59
CA MET A 120 3.76 4.87 -11.30
C MET A 120 3.33 5.48 -12.64
N LEU A 121 2.44 4.81 -13.39
CA LEU A 121 1.92 5.32 -14.65
C LEU A 121 1.19 6.65 -14.44
N VAL A 122 0.31 6.74 -13.45
CA VAL A 122 -0.37 8.00 -13.10
C VAL A 122 0.64 9.09 -12.72
N GLY A 123 1.65 8.73 -11.92
CA GLY A 123 2.70 9.65 -11.52
C GLY A 123 3.50 10.20 -12.70
N TYR A 124 4.04 9.33 -13.55
CA TYR A 124 4.81 9.73 -14.73
C TYR A 124 3.95 10.47 -15.76
N SER A 125 2.67 10.10 -15.91
CA SER A 125 1.75 10.85 -16.78
C SER A 125 1.57 12.29 -16.29
N SER A 126 1.51 12.52 -14.99
CA SER A 126 1.44 13.86 -14.40
C SER A 126 2.70 14.68 -14.66
N VAL A 127 3.88 14.04 -14.57
CA VAL A 127 5.16 14.68 -14.93
C VAL A 127 5.20 15.03 -16.42
N TYR A 128 4.77 14.10 -17.28
CA TYR A 128 4.68 14.34 -18.72
C TYR A 128 3.74 15.50 -19.07
N LEU A 129 2.56 15.54 -18.45
CA LEU A 129 1.61 16.65 -18.63
C LEU A 129 2.19 17.99 -18.18
N ALA A 130 2.95 18.02 -17.09
CA ALA A 130 3.63 19.21 -16.62
C ALA A 130 4.65 19.71 -17.66
N ILE A 131 5.50 18.82 -18.16
CA ILE A 131 6.50 19.15 -19.18
C ILE A 131 5.82 19.65 -20.48
N TRP A 132 4.78 18.96 -20.92
CA TRP A 132 4.02 19.37 -22.11
C TRP A 132 3.43 20.78 -21.95
N THR A 133 2.73 21.03 -20.86
CA THR A 133 2.11 22.35 -20.60
C THR A 133 3.14 23.46 -20.56
N LEU A 134 4.34 23.17 -20.03
CA LEU A 134 5.43 24.15 -19.90
C LEU A 134 6.30 24.29 -21.14
N SER A 135 6.24 23.33 -22.08
CA SER A 135 7.10 23.36 -23.29
C SER A 135 6.96 24.62 -24.10
N GLY A 136 5.75 25.19 -24.19
CA GLY A 136 5.49 26.46 -24.84
C GLY A 136 6.04 27.70 -24.09
N MET A 137 6.15 27.59 -22.75
CA MET A 137 6.63 28.71 -21.91
C MET A 137 8.16 28.77 -21.82
N ILE A 138 8.85 27.63 -21.94
CA ILE A 138 10.33 27.56 -21.89
C ILE A 138 10.96 28.39 -23.01
N GLN A 139 10.35 28.44 -24.20
CA GLN A 139 10.84 29.21 -25.32
C GLN A 139 10.76 30.72 -25.08
N ALA A 140 9.82 31.19 -24.28
CA ALA A 140 9.63 32.59 -23.95
C ALA A 140 10.52 33.03 -22.76
N GLU A 141 10.77 32.18 -21.79
CA GLU A 141 11.52 32.49 -20.57
C GLU A 141 12.48 31.35 -20.16
N PRO A 142 13.75 31.36 -20.61
CA PRO A 142 14.73 30.33 -20.26
C PRO A 142 14.99 30.15 -18.75
N GLY A 143 14.72 31.19 -17.95
CA GLY A 143 14.87 31.17 -16.50
C GLY A 143 13.89 30.19 -15.75
N LEU A 144 12.82 29.78 -16.44
CA LEU A 144 11.84 28.85 -15.90
C LEU A 144 12.35 27.41 -15.76
N VAL A 145 13.46 27.04 -16.40
CA VAL A 145 13.99 25.66 -16.40
C VAL A 145 14.28 25.15 -14.99
N SER A 146 14.84 26.00 -14.12
CA SER A 146 15.12 25.64 -12.72
C SER A 146 13.84 25.40 -11.90
N SER A 147 12.82 26.23 -12.15
CA SER A 147 11.50 26.10 -11.49
C SER A 147 10.78 24.83 -11.94
N ILE A 148 10.90 24.47 -13.22
CA ILE A 148 10.35 23.22 -13.78
C ILE A 148 11.01 22.00 -13.13
N ALA A 149 12.33 22.00 -13.03
CA ALA A 149 13.06 20.91 -12.38
C ALA A 149 12.64 20.73 -10.91
N SER A 150 12.49 21.85 -10.19
CA SER A 150 12.00 21.85 -8.81
C SER A 150 10.57 21.31 -8.70
N PHE A 151 9.68 21.74 -9.59
CA PHE A 151 8.29 21.28 -9.65
C PHE A 151 8.21 19.76 -9.90
N ILE A 152 8.98 19.23 -10.85
CA ILE A 152 9.07 17.79 -11.12
C ILE A 152 9.59 17.03 -9.88
N GLY A 153 10.57 17.60 -9.19
CA GLY A 153 11.07 17.06 -7.93
C GLY A 153 9.98 16.95 -6.85
N TYR A 154 9.15 18.00 -6.71
CA TYR A 154 8.03 17.98 -5.77
C TYR A 154 6.93 17.00 -6.19
N LEU A 155 6.60 16.89 -7.46
CA LEU A 155 5.66 15.85 -7.95
C LEU A 155 6.17 14.45 -7.62
N SER A 156 7.45 14.18 -7.89
CA SER A 156 8.08 12.89 -7.57
C SER A 156 8.05 12.60 -6.06
N GLN A 157 8.26 13.62 -5.23
CA GLN A 157 8.16 13.49 -3.78
C GLN A 157 6.73 13.20 -3.31
N ILE A 158 5.73 13.83 -3.92
CA ILE A 158 4.30 13.56 -3.63
C ILE A 158 3.98 12.10 -3.96
N ILE A 159 4.34 11.63 -5.16
CA ILE A 159 4.13 10.24 -5.61
C ILE A 159 4.79 9.26 -4.64
N PHE A 160 6.08 9.48 -4.33
CA PHE A 160 6.82 8.62 -3.40
C PHE A 160 6.16 8.55 -2.03
N THR A 161 5.72 9.69 -1.51
CA THR A 161 5.11 9.76 -0.18
C THR A 161 3.78 9.00 -0.13
N ILE A 162 2.95 9.11 -1.17
CA ILE A 162 1.66 8.40 -1.24
C ILE A 162 1.89 6.88 -1.33
N ILE A 163 2.83 6.44 -2.16
CA ILE A 163 3.20 5.02 -2.27
C ILE A 163 3.66 4.48 -0.91
N MET A 164 4.53 5.23 -0.21
CA MET A 164 5.02 4.84 1.12
C MET A 164 3.92 4.75 2.17
N VAL A 165 2.94 5.65 2.15
CA VAL A 165 1.77 5.58 3.05
C VAL A 165 0.97 4.31 2.80
N GLY A 166 0.81 3.90 1.54
CA GLY A 166 0.14 2.64 1.18
C GLY A 166 0.83 1.41 1.78
N PHE A 167 2.15 1.33 1.74
CA PHE A 167 2.92 0.24 2.34
C PHE A 167 2.86 0.22 3.87
N LEU A 168 2.79 1.39 4.51
CA LEU A 168 2.77 1.50 5.96
C LEU A 168 1.41 1.21 6.61
N GLY A 169 0.33 1.20 5.85
CA GLY A 169 -1.03 0.99 6.36
C GLY A 169 -1.16 -0.26 7.25
N ASN A 170 -0.48 -1.35 6.88
CA ASN A 170 -0.43 -2.58 7.67
C ASN A 170 0.37 -2.45 8.99
N GLY A 171 1.38 -1.60 9.03
CA GLY A 171 2.20 -1.33 10.22
C GLY A 171 1.49 -0.45 11.25
N VAL A 172 0.76 0.56 10.78
CA VAL A 172 -0.01 1.50 11.61
C VAL A 172 -1.10 0.78 12.39
N THR A 173 -1.83 -0.14 11.76
CA THR A 173 -2.89 -0.93 12.42
C THR A 173 -2.34 -1.73 13.60
N ARG A 174 -1.17 -2.36 13.45
CA ARG A 174 -0.49 -3.09 14.54
C ARG A 174 -0.04 -2.14 15.66
N GLY A 175 0.46 -0.96 15.32
CA GLY A 175 0.85 0.07 16.27
C GLY A 175 -0.32 0.57 17.12
N ILE A 176 -1.47 0.85 16.52
CA ILE A 176 -2.69 1.29 17.22
C ILE A 176 -3.17 0.23 18.20
N ILE A 177 -3.18 -1.05 17.80
CA ILE A 177 -3.57 -2.17 18.69
C ILE A 177 -2.62 -2.26 19.88
N SER A 178 -1.32 -2.09 19.67
CA SER A 178 -0.33 -2.11 20.76
C SER A 178 -0.52 -0.94 21.74
N ILE A 179 -0.80 0.25 21.25
CA ILE A 179 -1.08 1.44 22.09
C ILE A 179 -2.37 1.23 22.90
N ARG A 180 -3.39 0.63 22.30
CA ARG A 180 -4.66 0.34 22.98
C ARG A 180 -4.46 -0.65 24.14
N ARG A 181 -3.65 -1.68 23.95
CA ARG A 181 -3.29 -2.65 25.01
C ARG A 181 -2.50 -2.03 26.16
N ILE A 182 -1.65 -1.03 25.87
CA ILE A 182 -0.89 -0.30 26.91
C ILE A 182 -1.81 0.64 27.71
N LYS A 183 -2.91 1.13 27.12
CA LYS A 183 -3.89 1.98 27.84
C LYS A 183 -4.85 1.18 28.73
N GLU A 184 -4.98 -0.13 28.53
CA GLU A 184 -5.85 -1.03 29.29
C GLU A 184 -5.12 -1.67 30.50
N VAL A 185 -3.83 -1.35 30.69
CA VAL A 185 -3.02 -1.68 31.87
C VAL A 185 -2.80 -0.44 32.73
#